data_43989cb2c19bed92207cb4d62efda2fc
#
_entry.id   43989cb2c19bed92207cb4d62efda2fc
#
_cell.length_a   1.000
_cell.length_b   1.000
_cell.length_c   1.000
_cell.angle_alpha   90.00
_cell.angle_beta   90.00
_cell.angle_gamma   90.00
#
_symmetry.space_group_name_H-M   'P 1'
#
loop_
_entity.id
_entity.type
_entity.pdbx_description
1 polymer ?
#
loop_
_entity_poly.entity_id
_entity_poly.type
_entity_poly.pdbx_seq_one_letter_code
_entity_poly.pdbx_strand_id
1 'polypeptide(L)'
;MNSDIRKLAILLVCSSYVVASFSGLIVRLLEVGPMVMNFYRALFLMCAVMILLAIRHRGAAVVRVIGVGWPGLLAGMMLAITVITFIQSLTHTTVANTLFVLGAIPFVTAALAWMFLSERPNSATLVTMAIAFGGIVIMIGEGFTVGSAYGNVMAVLATLCFAIYAVLVRRYRQIDMLPAILISTLIIMAVVALMRQGELEISRQDLLLCLLWGGVMSGFTSAVFIFASRHVVAAELTLFMLLEFALGP
;
A
#
# COMPACT_ATOMS: atom_id res chain seq x y z
N MET A 1 -22.85 3.58 14.34
CA MET A 1 -21.89 2.69 13.62
C MET A 1 -21.91 1.36 14.34
N ASN A 2 -22.19 0.28 13.61
CA ASN A 2 -22.38 -1.04 14.22
C ASN A 2 -21.02 -1.53 14.79
N SER A 3 -20.93 -1.73 16.11
CA SER A 3 -19.66 -2.07 16.80
C SER A 3 -19.07 -3.38 16.26
N ASP A 4 -19.91 -4.31 15.85
CA ASP A 4 -19.49 -5.63 15.38
C ASP A 4 -18.83 -5.57 13.99
N ILE A 5 -19.34 -4.72 13.10
CA ILE A 5 -18.72 -4.49 11.77
C ILE A 5 -17.37 -3.83 11.92
N ARG A 6 -17.21 -2.88 12.86
CA ARG A 6 -15.91 -2.26 13.13
C ARG A 6 -14.90 -3.27 13.67
N LYS A 7 -15.29 -4.13 14.61
CA LYS A 7 -14.43 -5.21 15.13
C LYS A 7 -14.02 -6.17 14.03
N LEU A 8 -14.96 -6.58 13.16
CA LEU A 8 -14.66 -7.42 12.01
C LEU A 8 -13.67 -6.74 11.05
N ALA A 9 -13.86 -5.46 10.75
CA ALA A 9 -12.95 -4.71 9.89
C ALA A 9 -11.53 -4.65 10.46
N ILE A 10 -11.38 -4.43 11.77
CA ILE A 10 -10.08 -4.44 12.45
C ILE A 10 -9.42 -5.82 12.38
N LEU A 11 -10.16 -6.89 12.68
CA LEU A 11 -9.65 -8.27 12.59
C LEU A 11 -9.17 -8.61 11.18
N LEU A 12 -9.96 -8.25 10.16
CA LEU A 12 -9.59 -8.47 8.76
C LEU A 12 -8.33 -7.67 8.38
N VAL A 13 -8.21 -6.42 8.83
CA VAL A 13 -7.01 -5.61 8.58
C VAL A 13 -5.79 -6.22 9.25
N CYS A 14 -5.86 -6.60 10.51
CA CYS A 14 -4.76 -7.27 11.21
C CYS A 14 -4.35 -8.55 10.49
N SER A 15 -5.31 -9.42 10.14
CA SER A 15 -5.02 -10.66 9.41
C SER A 15 -4.40 -10.40 8.04
N SER A 16 -4.86 -9.36 7.32
CA SER A 16 -4.32 -9.03 6.01
C SER A 16 -2.87 -8.55 6.08
N TYR A 17 -2.49 -7.78 7.10
CA TYR A 17 -1.10 -7.35 7.29
C TYR A 17 -0.19 -8.45 7.84
N VAL A 18 -0.72 -9.40 8.63
CA VAL A 18 0.01 -10.63 8.97
C VAL A 18 0.32 -11.44 7.69
N VAL A 19 -0.65 -11.58 6.79
CA VAL A 19 -0.39 -12.22 5.48
C VAL A 19 0.60 -11.40 4.67
N ALA A 20 0.47 -10.07 4.65
CA ALA A 20 1.37 -9.19 3.91
C ALA A 20 2.82 -9.24 4.45
N SER A 21 3.05 -9.54 5.74
CA SER A 21 4.40 -9.65 6.30
C SER A 21 5.26 -10.73 5.65
N PHE A 22 4.63 -11.77 5.07
CA PHE A 22 5.35 -12.77 4.27
C PHE A 22 5.87 -12.24 2.93
N SER A 23 5.49 -11.02 2.53
CA SER A 23 6.01 -10.38 1.32
C SER A 23 7.52 -10.23 1.34
N GLY A 24 8.13 -9.96 2.49
CA GLY A 24 9.58 -9.88 2.66
C GLY A 24 10.29 -11.19 2.32
N LEU A 25 9.71 -12.33 2.72
CA LEU A 25 10.23 -13.64 2.36
C LEU A 25 10.16 -13.87 0.85
N ILE A 26 9.03 -13.53 0.22
CA ILE A 26 8.86 -13.69 -1.24
C ILE A 26 9.88 -12.81 -1.97
N VAL A 27 10.09 -11.57 -1.55
CA VAL A 27 11.08 -10.66 -2.17
C VAL A 27 12.51 -11.23 -2.09
N ARG A 28 12.86 -11.91 -1.00
CA ARG A 28 14.17 -12.56 -0.85
C ARG A 28 14.36 -13.78 -1.74
N LEU A 29 13.26 -14.45 -2.11
CA LEU A 29 13.28 -15.62 -3.00
C LEU A 29 13.26 -15.24 -4.48
N LEU A 30 12.94 -14.00 -4.82
CA LEU A 30 12.91 -13.51 -6.18
C LEU A 30 14.33 -13.15 -6.65
N GLU A 31 14.72 -13.71 -7.79
CA GLU A 31 16.00 -13.41 -8.44
C GLU A 31 15.90 -12.24 -9.42
N VAL A 32 14.68 -11.90 -9.84
CA VAL A 32 14.42 -10.81 -10.80
C VAL A 32 14.59 -9.44 -10.17
N GLY A 33 15.05 -8.47 -10.95
CA GLY A 33 15.26 -7.11 -10.48
C GLY A 33 13.97 -6.41 -10.01
N PRO A 34 14.07 -5.44 -9.05
CA PRO A 34 12.94 -4.82 -8.38
C PRO A 34 11.88 -4.20 -9.31
N MET A 35 12.30 -3.66 -10.46
CA MET A 35 11.39 -3.07 -11.44
C MET A 35 10.51 -4.13 -12.12
N VAL A 36 11.14 -5.20 -12.65
CA VAL A 36 10.41 -6.29 -13.34
C VAL A 36 9.50 -7.02 -12.36
N MET A 37 10.00 -7.29 -11.14
CA MET A 37 9.20 -7.83 -10.04
C MET A 37 7.90 -7.03 -9.83
N ASN A 38 7.99 -5.69 -9.76
CA ASN A 38 6.82 -4.83 -9.55
C ASN A 38 5.88 -4.78 -10.74
N PHE A 39 6.38 -4.93 -11.97
CA PHE A 39 5.55 -5.06 -13.15
C PHE A 39 4.63 -6.28 -13.03
N TYR A 40 5.20 -7.45 -12.76
CA TYR A 40 4.41 -8.68 -12.64
C TYR A 40 3.53 -8.71 -11.41
N ARG A 41 4.00 -8.16 -10.28
CA ARG A 41 3.16 -7.97 -9.09
C ARG A 41 1.94 -7.09 -9.40
N ALA A 42 2.15 -5.98 -10.11
CA ALA A 42 1.05 -5.09 -10.52
C ALA A 42 0.10 -5.77 -11.50
N LEU A 43 0.62 -6.57 -12.46
CA LEU A 43 -0.17 -7.35 -13.40
C LEU A 43 -1.11 -8.34 -12.67
N PHE A 44 -0.57 -9.12 -11.75
CA PHE A 44 -1.38 -10.09 -11.01
C PHE A 44 -2.34 -9.43 -10.02
N LEU A 45 -1.97 -8.30 -9.41
CA LEU A 45 -2.87 -7.49 -8.61
C LEU A 45 -4.03 -6.94 -9.47
N MET A 46 -3.74 -6.47 -10.67
CA MET A 46 -4.76 -6.02 -11.62
C MET A 46 -5.74 -7.14 -11.94
N CYS A 47 -5.24 -8.34 -12.26
CA CYS A 47 -6.08 -9.51 -12.52
C CYS A 47 -6.97 -9.86 -11.31
N ALA A 48 -6.39 -9.89 -10.11
CA ALA A 48 -7.14 -10.18 -8.88
C ALA A 48 -8.25 -9.15 -8.63
N VAL A 49 -7.96 -7.86 -8.78
CA VAL A 49 -8.95 -6.79 -8.59
C VAL A 49 -10.03 -6.84 -9.68
N MET A 50 -9.67 -7.15 -10.92
CA MET A 50 -10.64 -7.34 -12.01
C MET A 50 -11.59 -8.50 -11.73
N ILE A 51 -11.06 -9.65 -11.29
CA ILE A 51 -11.86 -10.82 -10.89
C ILE A 51 -12.80 -10.44 -9.75
N LEU A 52 -12.29 -9.75 -8.73
CA LEU A 52 -13.10 -9.32 -7.58
C LEU A 52 -14.23 -8.36 -7.99
N LEU A 53 -13.94 -7.40 -8.87
CA LEU A 53 -14.95 -6.49 -9.42
C LEU A 53 -16.00 -7.24 -10.28
N ALA A 54 -15.55 -8.19 -11.08
CA ALA A 54 -16.47 -9.01 -11.90
C ALA A 54 -17.42 -9.85 -11.04
N ILE A 55 -16.90 -10.49 -9.99
CA ILE A 55 -17.70 -11.27 -9.03
C ILE A 55 -18.70 -10.36 -8.28
N ARG A 56 -18.23 -9.20 -7.83
CA ARG A 56 -19.02 -8.28 -7.00
C ARG A 56 -20.10 -7.55 -7.80
N HIS A 57 -19.82 -7.18 -9.04
CA HIS A 57 -20.70 -6.32 -9.85
C HIS A 57 -21.31 -7.00 -11.09
N ARG A 58 -21.15 -8.32 -11.27
CA ARG A 58 -21.85 -9.16 -12.27
C ARG A 58 -22.04 -8.49 -13.64
N GLY A 59 -20.93 -8.05 -14.26
CA GLY A 59 -20.96 -7.44 -15.60
C GLY A 59 -21.01 -5.90 -15.63
N ALA A 60 -21.30 -5.23 -14.51
CA ALA A 60 -21.24 -3.76 -14.42
C ALA A 60 -19.84 -3.25 -13.98
N ALA A 61 -18.81 -4.11 -14.02
CA ALA A 61 -17.44 -3.76 -13.58
C ALA A 61 -16.88 -2.54 -14.36
N VAL A 62 -17.05 -2.51 -15.68
CA VAL A 62 -16.57 -1.40 -16.53
C VAL A 62 -17.24 -0.07 -16.16
N VAL A 63 -18.56 -0.10 -15.92
CA VAL A 63 -19.31 1.10 -15.50
C VAL A 63 -18.80 1.61 -14.14
N ARG A 64 -18.41 0.71 -13.25
CA ARG A 64 -17.85 1.07 -11.95
C ARG A 64 -16.44 1.64 -12.05
N VAL A 65 -15.63 1.13 -12.99
CA VAL A 65 -14.28 1.69 -13.26
C VAL A 65 -14.40 3.12 -13.75
N ILE A 66 -15.31 3.39 -14.67
CA ILE A 66 -15.57 4.74 -15.18
C ILE A 66 -16.23 5.61 -14.09
N GLY A 67 -17.14 5.04 -13.32
CA GLY A 67 -17.89 5.73 -12.27
C GLY A 67 -17.09 6.15 -11.03
N VAL A 68 -15.84 5.68 -10.86
CA VAL A 68 -14.98 6.12 -9.77
C VAL A 68 -14.57 7.60 -9.91
N GLY A 69 -14.62 8.15 -11.14
CA GLY A 69 -14.41 9.54 -11.44
C GLY A 69 -13.05 10.09 -10.99
N TRP A 70 -13.01 11.42 -10.82
CA TRP A 70 -11.80 12.13 -10.40
C TRP A 70 -11.19 11.63 -9.07
N PRO A 71 -11.98 11.32 -8.02
CA PRO A 71 -11.41 10.84 -6.76
C PRO A 71 -10.65 9.53 -6.91
N GLY A 72 -11.16 8.60 -7.72
CA GLY A 72 -10.48 7.34 -7.98
C GLY A 72 -9.25 7.49 -8.85
N LEU A 73 -9.27 8.39 -9.82
CA LEU A 73 -8.10 8.72 -10.63
C LEU A 73 -6.98 9.27 -9.74
N LEU A 74 -7.29 10.27 -8.90
CA LEU A 74 -6.32 10.87 -7.99
C LEU A 74 -5.78 9.84 -6.96
N ALA A 75 -6.65 9.01 -6.39
CA ALA A 75 -6.25 7.94 -5.47
C ALA A 75 -5.34 6.92 -6.16
N GLY A 76 -5.67 6.51 -7.38
CA GLY A 76 -4.86 5.60 -8.19
C GLY A 76 -3.49 6.19 -8.55
N MET A 77 -3.44 7.47 -8.92
CA MET A 77 -2.17 8.18 -9.15
C MET A 77 -1.31 8.24 -7.89
N MET A 78 -1.89 8.62 -6.74
CA MET A 78 -1.15 8.68 -5.47
C MET A 78 -0.59 7.31 -5.09
N LEU A 79 -1.37 6.24 -5.26
CA LEU A 79 -0.91 4.89 -4.99
C LEU A 79 0.20 4.45 -5.97
N ALA A 80 0.10 4.80 -7.26
CA ALA A 80 1.15 4.50 -8.24
C ALA A 80 2.46 5.22 -7.92
N ILE A 81 2.39 6.52 -7.61
CA ILE A 81 3.55 7.31 -7.20
C ILE A 81 4.18 6.70 -5.95
N THR A 82 3.36 6.32 -4.96
CA THR A 82 3.85 5.64 -3.75
C THR A 82 4.71 4.43 -4.08
N VAL A 83 4.20 3.52 -4.92
CA VAL A 83 4.91 2.28 -5.25
C VAL A 83 6.20 2.56 -6.02
N ILE A 84 6.15 3.46 -7.00
CA ILE A 84 7.33 3.81 -7.82
C ILE A 84 8.40 4.47 -6.96
N THR A 85 8.03 5.45 -6.13
CA THR A 85 8.99 6.18 -5.28
C THR A 85 9.51 5.31 -4.14
N PHE A 86 8.71 4.39 -3.61
CA PHE A 86 9.16 3.37 -2.66
C PHE A 86 10.28 2.51 -3.23
N ILE A 87 10.12 2.00 -4.46
CA ILE A 87 11.16 1.21 -5.13
C ILE A 87 12.40 2.04 -5.37
N GLN A 88 12.25 3.28 -5.83
CA GLN A 88 13.38 4.20 -6.02
C GLN A 88 14.11 4.48 -4.71
N SER A 89 13.38 4.58 -3.61
CA SER A 89 13.99 4.70 -2.29
C SER A 89 14.83 3.46 -1.96
N LEU A 90 14.26 2.26 -2.08
CA LEU A 90 14.96 1.00 -1.77
C LEU A 90 16.22 0.77 -2.61
N THR A 91 16.28 1.33 -3.83
CA THR A 91 17.44 1.18 -4.73
C THR A 91 18.51 2.23 -4.52
N HIS A 92 18.20 3.37 -3.85
CA HIS A 92 19.11 4.50 -3.69
C HIS A 92 19.44 4.84 -2.24
N THR A 93 18.79 4.21 -1.25
CA THR A 93 19.14 4.34 0.16
C THR A 93 19.04 2.99 0.86
N THR A 94 19.28 2.92 2.16
CA THR A 94 19.17 1.66 2.90
C THR A 94 17.69 1.30 3.13
N VAL A 95 17.40 0.00 3.21
CA VAL A 95 16.07 -0.51 3.58
C VAL A 95 15.64 0.08 4.92
N ALA A 96 16.58 0.18 5.87
CA ALA A 96 16.37 0.77 7.19
C ALA A 96 15.87 2.22 7.11
N ASN A 97 16.55 3.07 6.33
CA ASN A 97 16.12 4.47 6.14
C ASN A 97 14.73 4.56 5.50
N THR A 98 14.50 3.74 4.46
CA THR A 98 13.21 3.71 3.77
C THR A 98 12.08 3.35 4.74
N LEU A 99 12.23 2.25 5.50
CA LEU A 99 11.22 1.80 6.45
C LEU A 99 11.01 2.79 7.62
N PHE A 100 12.08 3.45 8.07
CA PHE A 100 11.98 4.51 9.07
C PHE A 100 11.08 5.64 8.62
N VAL A 101 11.29 6.15 7.40
CA VAL A 101 10.48 7.23 6.84
C VAL A 101 9.03 6.77 6.60
N LEU A 102 8.83 5.55 6.09
CA LEU A 102 7.50 4.99 5.91
C LEU A 102 6.77 4.73 7.25
N GLY A 103 7.49 4.49 8.32
CA GLY A 103 6.95 4.39 9.67
C GLY A 103 6.21 5.66 10.14
N ALA A 104 6.48 6.79 9.49
CA ALA A 104 5.76 8.03 9.73
C ALA A 104 4.39 8.12 9.02
N ILE A 105 4.03 7.17 8.14
CA ILE A 105 2.74 7.16 7.41
C ILE A 105 1.54 7.40 8.32
N PRO A 106 1.36 6.71 9.46
CA PRO A 106 0.19 6.91 10.33
C PRO A 106 0.10 8.33 10.87
N PHE A 107 1.24 8.97 11.19
CA PHE A 107 1.26 10.35 11.69
C PHE A 107 0.86 11.35 10.60
N VAL A 108 1.43 11.20 9.40
CA VAL A 108 1.08 12.04 8.24
C VAL A 108 -0.39 11.84 7.88
N THR A 109 -0.88 10.60 7.86
CA THR A 109 -2.29 10.29 7.61
C THR A 109 -3.19 10.89 8.67
N ALA A 110 -2.82 10.84 9.95
CA ALA A 110 -3.59 11.45 11.04
C ALA A 110 -3.67 12.97 10.89
N ALA A 111 -2.56 13.63 10.56
CA ALA A 111 -2.52 15.08 10.34
C ALA A 111 -3.41 15.48 9.14
N LEU A 112 -3.30 14.78 8.01
CA LEU A 112 -4.13 15.02 6.84
C LEU A 112 -5.61 14.70 7.09
N ALA A 113 -5.93 13.61 7.81
CA ALA A 113 -7.30 13.26 8.15
C ALA A 113 -7.92 14.28 9.10
N TRP A 114 -7.16 14.82 10.04
CA TRP A 114 -7.61 15.91 10.88
C TRP A 114 -7.91 17.17 10.05
N MET A 115 -7.02 17.52 9.13
CA MET A 115 -7.14 18.74 8.33
C MET A 115 -8.29 18.68 7.30
N PHE A 116 -8.46 17.52 6.62
CA PHE A 116 -9.41 17.39 5.51
C PHE A 116 -10.70 16.63 5.83
N LEU A 117 -10.71 15.82 6.89
CA LEU A 117 -11.85 15.00 7.29
C LEU A 117 -12.40 15.38 8.66
N SER A 118 -11.70 16.29 9.40
CA SER A 118 -12.00 16.61 10.80
C SER A 118 -11.99 15.36 11.71
N GLU A 119 -11.33 14.29 11.29
CA GLU A 119 -11.13 13.07 12.06
C GLU A 119 -9.93 13.27 13.00
N ARG A 120 -10.20 13.37 14.32
CA ARG A 120 -9.13 13.45 15.33
C ARG A 120 -8.81 12.04 15.83
N PRO A 121 -7.54 11.59 15.78
CA PRO A 121 -7.14 10.35 16.43
C PRO A 121 -7.38 10.50 17.94
N ASN A 122 -7.85 9.43 18.58
CA ASN A 122 -7.97 9.42 20.03
C ASN A 122 -6.60 9.32 20.70
N SER A 123 -6.52 9.62 22.00
CA SER A 123 -5.25 9.58 22.74
C SER A 123 -4.61 8.19 22.74
N ALA A 124 -5.42 7.12 22.77
CA ALA A 124 -4.90 5.75 22.71
C ALA A 124 -4.23 5.47 21.36
N THR A 125 -4.84 5.92 20.25
CA THR A 125 -4.25 5.80 18.91
C THR A 125 -2.92 6.57 18.82
N LEU A 126 -2.85 7.79 19.34
CA LEU A 126 -1.61 8.58 19.36
C LEU A 126 -0.50 7.90 20.16
N VAL A 127 -0.82 7.37 21.34
CA VAL A 127 0.14 6.62 22.17
C VAL A 127 0.62 5.36 21.44
N THR A 128 -0.30 4.59 20.84
CA THR A 128 0.06 3.38 20.08
C THR A 128 0.94 3.72 18.87
N MET A 129 0.64 4.80 18.16
CA MET A 129 1.48 5.30 17.06
C MET A 129 2.89 5.65 17.56
N ALA A 130 3.00 6.38 18.67
CA ALA A 130 4.29 6.75 19.25
C ALA A 130 5.11 5.51 19.69
N ILE A 131 4.47 4.53 20.32
CA ILE A 131 5.11 3.26 20.70
C ILE A 131 5.58 2.49 19.47
N ALA A 132 4.73 2.35 18.46
CA ALA A 132 5.06 1.64 17.22
C ALA A 132 6.23 2.32 16.48
N PHE A 133 6.20 3.65 16.38
CA PHE A 133 7.29 4.41 15.79
C PHE A 133 8.59 4.27 16.58
N GLY A 134 8.52 4.35 17.92
CA GLY A 134 9.65 4.10 18.80
C GLY A 134 10.26 2.70 18.61
N GLY A 135 9.43 1.69 18.43
CA GLY A 135 9.88 0.33 18.09
C GLY A 135 10.62 0.26 16.76
N ILE A 136 10.11 0.95 15.73
CA ILE A 136 10.80 1.06 14.42
C ILE A 136 12.14 1.76 14.57
N VAL A 137 12.21 2.86 15.34
CA VAL A 137 13.47 3.57 15.62
C VAL A 137 14.51 2.65 16.27
N ILE A 138 14.10 1.86 17.27
CA ILE A 138 14.99 0.92 17.95
C ILE A 138 15.46 -0.17 16.99
N MET A 139 14.56 -0.76 16.22
CA MET A 139 14.87 -1.81 15.24
C MET A 139 15.86 -1.35 14.17
N ILE A 140 15.77 -0.09 13.75
CA ILE A 140 16.59 0.47 12.67
C ILE A 140 17.87 1.13 13.20
N GLY A 141 17.92 1.44 14.51
CA GLY A 141 18.98 2.27 15.11
C GLY A 141 20.41 1.79 14.83
N GLU A 142 20.63 0.49 14.68
CA GLU A 142 21.95 -0.09 14.33
C GLU A 142 22.23 -0.04 12.82
N GLY A 143 21.20 0.06 11.97
CA GLY A 143 21.32 0.10 10.51
C GLY A 143 21.14 1.48 9.88
N PHE A 144 20.96 2.53 10.69
CA PHE A 144 20.73 3.87 10.19
C PHE A 144 22.05 4.47 9.70
N THR A 145 22.20 4.54 8.39
CA THR A 145 23.30 5.24 7.73
C THR A 145 22.77 6.46 7.00
N VAL A 146 23.61 7.45 6.80
CA VAL A 146 23.28 8.62 5.96
C VAL A 146 23.15 8.11 4.52
N GLY A 147 21.94 7.73 4.14
CA GLY A 147 21.63 7.30 2.78
C GLY A 147 21.72 8.43 1.77
N SER A 148 21.58 8.10 0.48
CA SER A 148 21.58 9.14 -0.53
C SER A 148 20.38 10.09 -0.33
N ALA A 149 20.61 11.39 -0.49
CA ALA A 149 19.54 12.40 -0.36
C ALA A 149 18.37 12.10 -1.31
N TYR A 150 18.65 11.61 -2.53
CA TYR A 150 17.62 11.21 -3.48
C TYR A 150 16.72 10.08 -2.96
N GLY A 151 17.32 8.99 -2.43
CA GLY A 151 16.55 7.87 -1.88
C GLY A 151 15.68 8.28 -0.69
N ASN A 152 16.19 9.15 0.18
CA ASN A 152 15.44 9.67 1.33
C ASN A 152 14.26 10.56 0.87
N VAL A 153 14.46 11.42 -0.14
CA VAL A 153 13.38 12.22 -0.73
C VAL A 153 12.30 11.33 -1.35
N MET A 154 12.70 10.24 -2.02
CA MET A 154 11.75 9.26 -2.58
C MET A 154 10.93 8.57 -1.47
N ALA A 155 11.54 8.23 -0.32
CA ALA A 155 10.82 7.68 0.83
C ALA A 155 9.79 8.67 1.40
N VAL A 156 10.16 9.95 1.54
CA VAL A 156 9.25 11.00 2.00
C VAL A 156 8.08 11.17 1.03
N LEU A 157 8.36 11.17 -0.27
CA LEU A 157 7.32 11.29 -1.31
C LEU A 157 6.37 10.07 -1.28
N ALA A 158 6.91 8.86 -1.12
CA ALA A 158 6.10 7.64 -0.94
C ALA A 158 5.18 7.76 0.29
N THR A 159 5.71 8.21 1.43
CA THR A 159 4.97 8.42 2.67
C THR A 159 3.82 9.41 2.49
N LEU A 160 4.09 10.57 1.88
CA LEU A 160 3.09 11.60 1.63
C LEU A 160 2.00 11.11 0.66
N CYS A 161 2.39 10.51 -0.46
CA CYS A 161 1.43 10.01 -1.44
C CYS A 161 0.55 8.89 -0.89
N PHE A 162 1.11 7.97 -0.09
CA PHE A 162 0.31 6.94 0.56
C PHE A 162 -0.67 7.51 1.59
N ALA A 163 -0.25 8.49 2.38
CA ALA A 163 -1.12 9.16 3.34
C ALA A 163 -2.28 9.88 2.63
N ILE A 164 -1.99 10.58 1.52
CA ILE A 164 -3.02 11.21 0.67
C ILE A 164 -3.97 10.16 0.11
N TYR A 165 -3.45 9.05 -0.43
CA TYR A 165 -4.26 7.91 -0.90
C TYR A 165 -5.21 7.40 0.20
N ALA A 166 -4.71 7.14 1.40
CA ALA A 166 -5.50 6.64 2.51
C ALA A 166 -6.63 7.62 2.91
N VAL A 167 -6.33 8.92 2.96
CA VAL A 167 -7.31 9.97 3.24
C VAL A 167 -8.35 10.09 2.13
N LEU A 168 -7.96 9.99 0.85
CA LEU A 168 -8.90 10.00 -0.28
C LEU A 168 -9.84 8.80 -0.22
N VAL A 169 -9.32 7.58 -0.04
CA VAL A 169 -10.14 6.38 0.08
C VAL A 169 -11.13 6.49 1.25
N ARG A 170 -10.71 7.07 2.37
CA ARG A 170 -11.56 7.33 3.53
C ARG A 170 -12.62 8.40 3.26
N ARG A 171 -12.22 9.51 2.63
CA ARG A 171 -13.13 10.62 2.29
C ARG A 171 -14.27 10.16 1.38
N TYR A 172 -13.94 9.39 0.37
CA TYR A 172 -14.88 8.92 -0.64
C TYR A 172 -15.37 7.49 -0.38
N ARG A 173 -15.47 7.10 0.90
CA ARG A 173 -15.90 5.75 1.35
C ARG A 173 -17.28 5.30 0.84
N GLN A 174 -18.09 6.19 0.32
CA GLN A 174 -19.39 5.89 -0.31
C GLN A 174 -19.23 5.31 -1.72
N ILE A 175 -18.11 5.58 -2.36
CA ILE A 175 -17.77 5.09 -3.70
C ILE A 175 -16.95 3.79 -3.54
N ASP A 176 -17.08 2.89 -4.51
CA ASP A 176 -16.18 1.73 -4.56
C ASP A 176 -14.83 2.17 -5.12
N MET A 177 -13.82 2.21 -4.25
CA MET A 177 -12.47 2.64 -4.59
C MET A 177 -11.55 1.51 -5.11
N LEU A 178 -12.08 0.28 -5.27
CA LEU A 178 -11.33 -0.81 -5.91
C LEU A 178 -10.80 -0.44 -7.32
N PRO A 179 -11.55 0.30 -8.17
CA PRO A 179 -11.03 0.74 -9.45
C PRO A 179 -9.79 1.65 -9.38
N ALA A 180 -9.58 2.37 -8.27
CA ALA A 180 -8.37 3.17 -8.08
C ALA A 180 -7.10 2.31 -8.10
N ILE A 181 -7.19 1.05 -7.62
CA ILE A 181 -6.08 0.10 -7.67
C ILE A 181 -5.78 -0.30 -9.12
N LEU A 182 -6.80 -0.50 -9.96
CA LEU A 182 -6.58 -0.78 -11.39
C LEU A 182 -5.84 0.37 -12.08
N ILE A 183 -6.22 1.61 -11.77
CA ILE A 183 -5.53 2.79 -12.30
C ILE A 183 -4.07 2.80 -11.85
N SER A 184 -3.80 2.52 -10.58
CA SER A 184 -2.43 2.48 -10.07
C SER A 184 -1.59 1.38 -10.72
N THR A 185 -2.15 0.18 -10.88
CA THR A 185 -1.43 -0.94 -11.53
C THR A 185 -1.12 -0.66 -12.99
N LEU A 186 -2.04 -0.05 -13.72
CA LEU A 186 -1.81 0.37 -15.12
C LEU A 186 -0.69 1.41 -15.21
N ILE A 187 -0.67 2.41 -14.33
CA ILE A 187 0.39 3.42 -14.29
C ILE A 187 1.73 2.78 -13.97
N ILE A 188 1.80 1.90 -12.95
CA ILE A 188 3.02 1.20 -12.56
C ILE A 188 3.55 0.39 -13.74
N MET A 189 2.70 -0.41 -14.39
CA MET A 189 3.09 -1.24 -15.52
C MET A 189 3.58 -0.39 -16.70
N ALA A 190 2.89 0.71 -17.01
CA ALA A 190 3.29 1.61 -18.08
C ALA A 190 4.66 2.28 -17.81
N VAL A 191 4.87 2.77 -16.58
CA VAL A 191 6.14 3.40 -16.18
C VAL A 191 7.28 2.39 -16.22
N VAL A 192 7.09 1.18 -15.67
CA VAL A 192 8.13 0.15 -15.68
C VAL A 192 8.44 -0.32 -17.10
N ALA A 193 7.42 -0.54 -17.95
CA ALA A 193 7.62 -0.93 -19.34
C ALA A 193 8.42 0.12 -20.14
N LEU A 194 8.15 1.41 -19.90
CA LEU A 194 8.90 2.51 -20.50
C LEU A 194 10.34 2.58 -19.99
N MET A 195 10.55 2.43 -18.67
CA MET A 195 11.89 2.49 -18.08
C MET A 195 12.76 1.29 -18.48
N ARG A 196 12.18 0.12 -18.68
CA ARG A 196 12.85 -1.12 -19.07
C ARG A 196 12.87 -1.35 -20.58
N GLN A 197 12.31 -0.45 -21.36
CA GLN A 197 12.23 -0.55 -22.84
C GLN A 197 11.65 -1.89 -23.34
N GLY A 198 10.78 -2.51 -22.52
CA GLY A 198 10.14 -3.79 -22.83
C GLY A 198 10.94 -5.02 -22.39
N GLU A 199 12.13 -4.88 -21.82
CA GLU A 199 12.90 -5.99 -21.24
C GLU A 199 12.27 -6.45 -19.93
N LEU A 200 11.34 -7.39 -20.02
CA LEU A 200 10.52 -7.89 -18.91
C LEU A 200 10.67 -9.42 -18.74
N GLU A 201 11.84 -9.95 -19.07
CA GLU A 201 12.11 -11.39 -18.91
C GLU A 201 11.99 -11.80 -17.44
N ILE A 202 11.31 -12.93 -17.20
CA ILE A 202 11.09 -13.48 -15.85
C ILE A 202 11.13 -15.01 -15.90
N SER A 203 11.66 -15.62 -14.87
CA SER A 203 11.64 -17.07 -14.70
C SER A 203 10.24 -17.58 -14.34
N ARG A 204 9.95 -18.86 -14.59
CA ARG A 204 8.67 -19.46 -14.17
C ARG A 204 8.49 -19.42 -12.64
N GLN A 205 9.57 -19.60 -11.90
CA GLN A 205 9.55 -19.56 -10.44
C GLN A 205 9.18 -18.15 -9.95
N ASP A 206 9.87 -17.13 -10.45
CA ASP A 206 9.60 -15.74 -10.09
C ASP A 206 8.18 -15.31 -10.48
N LEU A 207 7.69 -15.79 -11.63
CA LEU A 207 6.32 -15.52 -12.07
C LEU A 207 5.28 -16.05 -11.08
N LEU A 208 5.47 -17.29 -10.57
CA LEU A 208 4.59 -17.89 -9.56
C LEU A 208 4.67 -17.15 -8.22
N LEU A 209 5.86 -16.72 -7.81
CA LEU A 209 6.04 -15.91 -6.60
C LEU A 209 5.36 -14.54 -6.74
N CYS A 210 5.47 -13.90 -7.92
CA CYS A 210 4.76 -12.66 -8.21
C CYS A 210 3.23 -12.83 -8.24
N LEU A 211 2.74 -13.98 -8.75
CA LEU A 211 1.31 -14.33 -8.71
C LEU A 211 0.81 -14.45 -7.26
N LEU A 212 1.54 -15.17 -6.41
CA LEU A 212 1.18 -15.32 -5.00
C LEU A 212 1.18 -13.96 -4.30
N TRP A 213 2.25 -13.19 -4.49
CA TRP A 213 2.38 -11.88 -3.84
C TRP A 213 1.39 -10.85 -4.37
N GLY A 214 1.35 -10.62 -5.69
CA GLY A 214 0.49 -9.62 -6.33
C GLY A 214 -0.98 -10.02 -6.33
N GLY A 215 -1.26 -11.24 -6.79
CA GLY A 215 -2.63 -11.73 -6.97
C GLY A 215 -3.31 -12.04 -5.64
N VAL A 216 -2.69 -12.89 -4.81
CA VAL A 216 -3.33 -13.37 -3.59
C VAL A 216 -3.12 -12.39 -2.44
N MET A 217 -1.87 -12.13 -2.05
CA MET A 217 -1.59 -11.35 -0.85
C MET A 217 -1.96 -9.87 -1.03
N SER A 218 -1.45 -9.20 -2.08
CA SER A 218 -1.75 -7.79 -2.33
C SER A 218 -3.21 -7.58 -2.72
N GLY A 219 -3.81 -8.51 -3.46
CA GLY A 219 -5.23 -8.48 -3.80
C GLY A 219 -6.11 -8.54 -2.57
N PHE A 220 -5.84 -9.47 -1.65
CA PHE A 220 -6.54 -9.59 -0.37
C PHE A 220 -6.37 -8.35 0.50
N THR A 221 -5.12 -7.93 0.73
CA THR A 221 -4.82 -6.76 1.57
C THR A 221 -5.48 -5.48 1.01
N SER A 222 -5.43 -5.28 -0.30
CA SER A 222 -6.06 -4.12 -0.95
C SER A 222 -7.58 -4.11 -0.82
N ALA A 223 -8.22 -5.27 -1.00
CA ALA A 223 -9.67 -5.41 -0.85
C ALA A 223 -10.10 -5.13 0.60
N VAL A 224 -9.36 -5.67 1.57
CA VAL A 224 -9.59 -5.46 3.01
C VAL A 224 -9.37 -4.00 3.38
N PHE A 225 -8.30 -3.37 2.89
CA PHE A 225 -8.01 -1.95 3.13
C PHE A 225 -9.19 -1.05 2.68
N ILE A 226 -9.70 -1.26 1.46
CA ILE A 226 -10.84 -0.49 0.95
C ILE A 226 -12.12 -0.77 1.73
N PHE A 227 -12.37 -2.03 2.11
CA PHE A 227 -13.50 -2.36 2.97
C PHE A 227 -13.39 -1.68 4.34
N ALA A 228 -12.23 -1.81 4.98
CA ALA A 228 -12.00 -1.28 6.32
C ALA A 228 -12.00 0.26 6.37
N SER A 229 -11.57 0.93 5.30
CA SER A 229 -11.60 2.39 5.21
C SER A 229 -13.01 3.00 5.37
N ARG A 230 -14.05 2.20 5.18
CA ARG A 230 -15.45 2.59 5.40
C ARG A 230 -15.84 2.59 6.88
N HIS A 231 -15.15 1.79 7.69
CA HIS A 231 -15.54 1.48 9.08
C HIS A 231 -14.50 1.93 10.12
N VAL A 232 -13.27 2.16 9.70
CA VAL A 232 -12.13 2.53 10.56
C VAL A 232 -11.61 3.89 10.13
N VAL A 233 -11.16 4.72 11.09
CA VAL A 233 -10.57 6.03 10.76
C VAL A 233 -9.23 5.86 10.06
N ALA A 234 -8.87 6.84 9.22
CA ALA A 234 -7.70 6.72 8.34
C ALA A 234 -6.39 6.49 9.13
N ALA A 235 -6.21 7.17 10.26
CA ALA A 235 -5.04 7.02 11.12
C ALA A 235 -4.91 5.61 11.72
N GLU A 236 -6.01 5.01 12.21
CA GLU A 236 -6.00 3.64 12.74
C GLU A 236 -5.71 2.63 11.62
N LEU A 237 -6.28 2.84 10.43
CA LEU A 237 -6.09 1.96 9.29
C LEU A 237 -4.63 1.88 8.85
N THR A 238 -3.95 3.03 8.80
CA THR A 238 -2.52 3.08 8.45
C THR A 238 -1.61 2.64 9.60
N LEU A 239 -2.06 2.75 10.85
CA LEU A 239 -1.33 2.20 12.00
C LEU A 239 -1.20 0.68 11.91
N PHE A 240 -2.27 -0.03 11.53
CA PHE A 240 -2.21 -1.48 11.36
C PHE A 240 -1.23 -1.93 10.26
N MET A 241 -0.92 -1.06 9.29
CA MET A 241 0.11 -1.34 8.27
C MET A 241 1.50 -1.52 8.89
N LEU A 242 1.78 -0.92 10.06
CA LEU A 242 3.05 -1.12 10.75
C LEU A 242 3.26 -2.55 11.23
N LEU A 243 2.19 -3.36 11.36
CA LEU A 243 2.31 -4.80 11.64
C LEU A 243 3.08 -5.54 10.54
N GLU A 244 2.93 -5.13 9.28
CA GLU A 244 3.70 -5.69 8.17
C GLU A 244 5.19 -5.46 8.37
N PHE A 245 5.59 -4.25 8.79
CA PHE A 245 6.99 -3.91 9.04
C PHE A 245 7.56 -4.58 10.30
N ALA A 246 6.73 -4.73 11.34
CA ALA A 246 7.14 -5.34 12.60
C ALA A 246 7.25 -6.87 12.52
N LEU A 247 6.45 -7.52 11.68
CA LEU A 247 6.40 -8.98 11.52
C LEU A 247 7.18 -9.46 10.28
N GLY A 248 7.52 -8.54 9.37
CA GLY A 248 8.34 -8.85 8.20
C GLY A 248 9.76 -9.27 8.60
N PRO A 249 10.38 -10.21 7.90
CA PRO A 249 11.74 -10.68 8.19
C PRO A 249 12.81 -9.66 7.81
#